data_d7d6758e05f4102125697c91c8378a48
#
_entry.id   d7d6758e05f4102125697c91c8378a48
#
_cell.length_a   1.000
_cell.length_b   1.000
_cell.length_c   1.000
_cell.angle_alpha   90.00
_cell.angle_beta   90.00
_cell.angle_gamma   90.00
#
_symmetry.space_group_name_H-M   'P 1'
#
loop_
_entity.id
_entity.type
_entity.pdbx_description
1 polymer ?
#
loop_
_entity_poly.entity_id
_entity_poly.type
_entity_poly.pdbx_seq_one_letter_code
_entity_poly.pdbx_strand_id
1 'polypeptide(L)'
;VAALAAAAALAASLPAAGPQDGAPGGGLTAVTGLKVGHFTLSERPTGCTVVLAEKGAVAGVDVRGAAPGTRETDLLDPVNTVQQVHAVVLSGGSAFGLDAASGVMRYLEERGIGYETRVAKVPIVPAAILFDLGVGDARIRPAADCGYRAAQAASAGPVAEGDIGAGAGATVGKLMGPKRAMKAGIGSAAVTLPDGLVVAALVAVNAVGDIIDPATGQVVAGVRTEDGKSLADARSLLRSGARSRAGGGENTTIGVVATNARLTKAQAKRMAQMAHDGFARAIAPAHTPGDGDTVFALATGTLAGEADLLAIGALAADVMAEAIVRAARQSAGLPDWPAARSLVPAVR
;
A
#
# COMPACT_ATOMS: atom_id res chain seq x y z
N VAL A 1 20.24 -2.73 66.65
CA VAL A 1 20.98 -2.27 65.46
C VAL A 1 20.57 -3.15 64.30
N ALA A 2 19.65 -2.67 63.44
CA ALA A 2 19.21 -3.36 62.22
C ALA A 2 19.65 -2.51 61.01
N ALA A 3 20.52 -3.05 60.19
CA ALA A 3 20.94 -2.44 58.93
C ALA A 3 19.96 -2.77 57.82
N LEU A 4 19.30 -1.75 57.23
CA LEU A 4 18.56 -1.86 55.97
C LEU A 4 19.57 -1.79 54.83
N ALA A 5 19.61 -2.85 54.01
CA ALA A 5 20.30 -2.84 52.71
C ALA A 5 19.31 -2.37 51.65
N ALA A 6 19.59 -1.22 51.03
CA ALA A 6 18.85 -0.72 49.87
C ALA A 6 19.38 -1.39 48.59
N ALA A 7 18.54 -2.17 47.89
CA ALA A 7 18.83 -2.69 46.57
C ALA A 7 18.44 -1.64 45.51
N ALA A 8 19.44 -1.07 44.84
CA ALA A 8 19.24 -0.20 43.71
C ALA A 8 19.02 -1.06 42.46
N ALA A 9 17.81 -1.03 41.92
CA ALA A 9 17.50 -1.65 40.64
C ALA A 9 18.03 -0.76 39.46
N LEU A 10 19.06 -1.22 38.77
CA LEU A 10 19.48 -0.64 37.48
C LEU A 10 18.45 -0.99 36.42
N ALA A 11 17.63 -0.04 36.03
CA ALA A 11 16.83 -0.13 34.84
C ALA A 11 17.76 0.09 33.64
N ALA A 12 18.11 -1.00 32.93
CA ALA A 12 18.78 -0.93 31.64
C ALA A 12 17.77 -0.42 30.61
N SER A 13 17.90 0.83 30.21
CA SER A 13 17.17 1.38 29.03
C SER A 13 17.73 0.73 27.80
N LEU A 14 16.93 -0.12 27.13
CA LEU A 14 17.19 -0.59 25.78
C LEU A 14 17.19 0.64 24.85
N PRO A 15 18.18 0.81 23.98
CA PRO A 15 18.15 1.87 22.99
C PRO A 15 16.97 1.60 22.03
N ALA A 16 16.11 2.59 21.83
CA ALA A 16 15.13 2.57 20.76
C ALA A 16 15.89 2.40 19.43
N ALA A 17 15.60 1.33 18.70
CA ALA A 17 16.13 1.16 17.35
C ALA A 17 15.60 2.32 16.50
N GLY A 18 16.49 3.23 16.13
CA GLY A 18 16.20 4.27 15.16
C GLY A 18 15.88 3.63 13.80
N PRO A 19 15.17 4.34 12.88
CA PRO A 19 14.89 3.83 11.56
C PRO A 19 16.19 3.46 10.86
N GLN A 20 16.37 2.18 10.54
CA GLN A 20 17.49 1.70 9.74
C GLN A 20 17.25 2.16 8.30
N ASP A 21 18.04 3.11 7.83
CA ASP A 21 18.15 3.47 6.43
C ASP A 21 18.51 2.22 5.61
N GLY A 22 17.68 1.96 4.58
CA GLY A 22 17.53 0.72 3.84
C GLY A 22 18.81 -0.02 3.46
N ALA A 23 18.79 -1.31 3.77
CA ALA A 23 19.61 -2.32 3.10
C ALA A 23 19.30 -2.37 1.59
N PRO A 24 20.25 -2.80 0.73
CA PRO A 24 20.02 -2.91 -0.72
C PRO A 24 18.89 -3.91 -1.01
N GLY A 25 17.82 -3.43 -1.66
CA GLY A 25 16.56 -4.15 -1.87
C GLY A 25 15.41 -3.63 -1.00
N GLY A 26 15.40 -2.33 -0.63
CA GLY A 26 14.39 -1.74 0.25
C GLY A 26 12.97 -1.78 -0.31
N GLY A 27 11.99 -2.08 0.55
CA GLY A 27 10.57 -2.17 0.21
C GLY A 27 10.14 -3.57 -0.21
N LEU A 28 9.06 -3.67 -0.99
CA LEU A 28 8.40 -4.94 -1.32
C LEU A 28 9.33 -5.95 -2.01
N THR A 29 10.30 -5.48 -2.77
CA THR A 29 11.29 -6.32 -3.48
C THR A 29 12.33 -6.98 -2.57
N ALA A 30 12.38 -6.65 -1.27
CA ALA A 30 13.12 -7.40 -0.28
C ALA A 30 12.62 -8.87 -0.17
N VAL A 31 11.36 -9.11 -0.53
CA VAL A 31 10.79 -10.46 -0.63
C VAL A 31 11.28 -11.11 -1.93
N THR A 32 12.20 -12.05 -1.80
CA THR A 32 12.78 -12.79 -2.94
C THR A 32 11.69 -13.42 -3.80
N GLY A 33 11.80 -13.22 -5.12
CA GLY A 33 10.84 -13.74 -6.11
C GLY A 33 9.81 -12.72 -6.58
N LEU A 34 9.79 -11.54 -5.96
CA LEU A 34 8.94 -10.42 -6.39
C LEU A 34 9.73 -9.38 -7.19
N LYS A 35 9.06 -8.77 -8.16
CA LYS A 35 9.53 -7.60 -8.90
C LYS A 35 8.44 -6.53 -8.87
N VAL A 36 8.82 -5.27 -8.85
CA VAL A 36 7.89 -4.13 -8.89
C VAL A 36 8.21 -3.26 -10.10
N GLY A 37 7.17 -2.89 -10.82
CA GLY A 37 7.27 -1.96 -11.94
C GLY A 37 6.15 -0.93 -11.91
N HIS A 38 6.46 0.27 -12.40
CA HIS A 38 5.53 1.39 -12.45
C HIS A 38 5.48 1.94 -13.87
N PHE A 39 4.31 2.39 -14.27
CA PHE A 39 4.16 3.24 -15.44
C PHE A 39 3.23 4.40 -15.11
N THR A 40 3.72 5.62 -15.30
CA THR A 40 2.97 6.88 -15.11
C THR A 40 2.69 7.48 -16.47
N LEU A 41 1.44 7.87 -16.72
CA LEU A 41 1.05 8.53 -17.96
C LEU A 41 1.65 9.94 -17.98
N SER A 42 2.10 10.38 -19.15
CA SER A 42 2.68 11.72 -19.34
C SER A 42 1.62 12.82 -19.40
N GLU A 43 0.43 12.49 -19.90
CA GLU A 43 -0.65 13.45 -20.19
C GLU A 43 -1.45 13.85 -18.96
N ARG A 44 -1.40 13.03 -17.91
CA ARG A 44 -2.11 13.24 -16.65
C ARG A 44 -1.39 12.51 -15.52
N PRO A 45 -1.36 13.07 -14.28
CA PRO A 45 -0.82 12.35 -13.12
C PRO A 45 -1.74 11.19 -12.72
N THR A 46 -1.59 10.05 -13.40
CA THR A 46 -2.23 8.76 -13.15
C THR A 46 -1.31 7.66 -13.69
N GLY A 47 -1.56 6.43 -13.32
CA GLY A 47 -0.73 5.31 -13.79
C GLY A 47 -1.08 4.00 -13.12
N CYS A 48 -0.22 3.00 -13.31
CA CYS A 48 -0.36 1.69 -12.72
C CYS A 48 0.97 1.16 -12.15
N THR A 49 0.86 0.31 -11.16
CA THR A 49 1.94 -0.37 -10.47
C THR A 49 1.69 -1.87 -10.52
N VAL A 50 2.68 -2.62 -10.92
CA VAL A 50 2.60 -4.08 -11.08
C VAL A 50 3.57 -4.74 -10.12
N VAL A 51 3.08 -5.70 -9.36
CA VAL A 51 3.91 -6.62 -8.56
C VAL A 51 3.90 -7.96 -9.28
N LEU A 52 5.03 -8.34 -9.87
CA LEU A 52 5.19 -9.64 -10.55
C LEU A 52 5.67 -10.70 -9.57
N ALA A 53 5.05 -11.87 -9.66
CA ALA A 53 5.45 -13.13 -9.02
C ALA A 53 5.55 -14.21 -10.10
N GLU A 54 6.55 -14.11 -10.97
CA GLU A 54 6.66 -14.90 -12.20
C GLU A 54 6.74 -16.43 -11.96
N LYS A 55 7.22 -16.84 -10.77
CA LYS A 55 7.24 -18.26 -10.34
C LYS A 55 5.97 -18.70 -9.62
N GLY A 56 4.99 -17.80 -9.51
CA GLY A 56 3.79 -17.93 -8.70
C GLY A 56 4.02 -17.58 -7.24
N ALA A 57 3.01 -16.98 -6.62
CA ALA A 57 2.94 -16.77 -5.17
C ALA A 57 1.57 -17.19 -4.65
N VAL A 58 1.52 -17.80 -3.48
CA VAL A 58 0.24 -18.02 -2.78
C VAL A 58 -0.33 -16.65 -2.41
N ALA A 59 -1.60 -16.43 -2.69
CA ALA A 59 -2.21 -15.14 -2.47
C ALA A 59 -3.49 -15.20 -1.63
N GLY A 60 -3.76 -14.09 -0.96
CA GLY A 60 -5.02 -13.79 -0.27
C GLY A 60 -5.39 -12.34 -0.50
N VAL A 61 -6.64 -11.99 -0.20
CA VAL A 61 -7.14 -10.63 -0.28
C VAL A 61 -8.11 -10.35 0.86
N ASP A 62 -8.09 -9.12 1.34
CA ASP A 62 -9.12 -8.59 2.24
C ASP A 62 -9.58 -7.22 1.75
N VAL A 63 -10.89 -7.05 1.63
CA VAL A 63 -11.55 -5.83 1.16
C VAL A 63 -12.36 -5.27 2.32
N ARG A 64 -12.01 -4.08 2.83
CA ARG A 64 -12.69 -3.43 3.97
C ARG A 64 -13.40 -2.15 3.62
N GLY A 65 -13.05 -1.51 2.52
CA GLY A 65 -13.79 -0.36 2.02
C GLY A 65 -15.16 -0.77 1.48
N ALA A 66 -16.14 0.12 1.58
CA ALA A 66 -17.52 -0.14 1.12
C ALA A 66 -17.73 0.18 -0.37
N ALA A 67 -16.74 0.76 -1.05
CA ALA A 67 -16.78 1.12 -2.48
C ALA A 67 -15.56 0.57 -3.26
N PRO A 68 -15.27 -0.74 -3.19
CA PRO A 68 -14.09 -1.31 -3.85
C PRO A 68 -14.23 -1.37 -5.36
N GLY A 69 -13.11 -1.15 -6.07
CA GLY A 69 -12.96 -1.47 -7.49
C GLY A 69 -11.88 -2.55 -7.63
N THR A 70 -12.30 -3.80 -7.85
CA THR A 70 -11.40 -4.96 -7.85
C THR A 70 -11.67 -5.89 -9.03
N ARG A 71 -10.68 -6.70 -9.38
CA ARG A 71 -10.75 -7.75 -10.39
C ARG A 71 -10.20 -9.05 -9.81
N GLU A 72 -10.91 -10.17 -10.07
CA GLU A 72 -10.49 -11.55 -9.82
C GLU A 72 -10.20 -11.85 -8.32
N THR A 73 -10.85 -11.13 -7.40
CA THR A 73 -10.65 -11.31 -5.96
C THR A 73 -11.29 -12.60 -5.42
N ASP A 74 -12.42 -13.05 -6.00
CA ASP A 74 -13.09 -14.28 -5.56
C ASP A 74 -12.19 -15.52 -5.74
N LEU A 75 -11.33 -15.51 -6.77
CA LEU A 75 -10.38 -16.59 -7.00
C LEU A 75 -9.38 -16.77 -5.84
N LEU A 76 -9.15 -15.72 -5.06
CA LEU A 76 -8.24 -15.74 -3.89
C LEU A 76 -8.91 -16.29 -2.63
N ASP A 77 -10.21 -16.56 -2.64
CA ASP A 77 -10.84 -17.20 -1.48
C ASP A 77 -10.22 -18.58 -1.23
N PRO A 78 -9.91 -18.93 0.02
CA PRO A 78 -9.24 -20.19 0.37
C PRO A 78 -9.91 -21.46 -0.16
N VAL A 79 -11.23 -21.44 -0.36
CA VAL A 79 -11.99 -22.60 -0.87
C VAL A 79 -11.87 -22.80 -2.38
N ASN A 80 -11.36 -21.79 -3.12
CA ASN A 80 -11.26 -21.85 -4.58
C ASN A 80 -9.98 -22.55 -5.06
N THR A 81 -10.03 -23.15 -6.25
CA THR A 81 -9.09 -24.14 -6.75
C THR A 81 -7.69 -23.58 -7.01
N VAL A 82 -7.58 -22.38 -7.60
CA VAL A 82 -6.28 -21.82 -8.01
C VAL A 82 -5.49 -21.36 -6.78
N GLN A 83 -4.28 -21.89 -6.66
CA GLN A 83 -3.46 -21.69 -5.45
C GLN A 83 -2.49 -20.51 -5.54
N GLN A 84 -2.14 -20.07 -6.74
CA GLN A 84 -1.11 -19.06 -6.96
C GLN A 84 -1.55 -17.99 -7.95
N VAL A 85 -1.03 -16.79 -7.75
CA VAL A 85 -1.11 -15.67 -8.69
C VAL A 85 0.25 -15.40 -9.31
N HIS A 86 0.27 -14.74 -10.47
CA HIS A 86 1.50 -14.43 -11.21
C HIS A 86 1.82 -12.94 -11.19
N ALA A 87 0.84 -12.10 -10.86
CA ALA A 87 1.01 -10.68 -10.58
C ALA A 87 -0.15 -10.15 -9.75
N VAL A 88 0.05 -8.94 -9.17
CA VAL A 88 -1.01 -8.06 -8.65
C VAL A 88 -0.87 -6.70 -9.30
N VAL A 89 -1.99 -6.08 -9.68
CA VAL A 89 -2.03 -4.75 -10.30
C VAL A 89 -2.72 -3.77 -9.36
N LEU A 90 -2.06 -2.66 -9.07
CA LEU A 90 -2.65 -1.47 -8.46
C LEU A 90 -2.72 -0.39 -9.53
N SER A 91 -3.87 0.27 -9.71
CA SER A 91 -4.04 1.24 -10.78
C SER A 91 -4.83 2.48 -10.33
N GLY A 92 -4.55 3.62 -10.94
CA GLY A 92 -5.45 4.77 -10.92
C GLY A 92 -6.63 4.60 -11.90
N GLY A 93 -7.39 5.66 -12.13
CA GLY A 93 -8.43 5.70 -13.16
C GLY A 93 -9.79 5.14 -12.74
N SER A 94 -10.01 4.87 -11.43
CA SER A 94 -11.24 4.23 -10.96
C SER A 94 -11.48 2.88 -11.67
N ALA A 95 -12.70 2.38 -11.77
CA ALA A 95 -13.04 1.09 -12.38
C ALA A 95 -12.47 0.90 -13.81
N PHE A 96 -12.26 1.99 -14.57
CA PHE A 96 -11.62 1.92 -15.89
C PHE A 96 -10.18 1.39 -15.82
N GLY A 97 -9.46 1.69 -14.75
CA GLY A 97 -8.07 1.26 -14.55
C GLY A 97 -7.90 -0.24 -14.31
N LEU A 98 -8.99 -1.00 -14.08
CA LEU A 98 -8.94 -2.47 -14.01
C LEU A 98 -8.46 -3.11 -15.33
N ASP A 99 -8.58 -2.42 -16.45
CA ASP A 99 -8.08 -2.88 -17.73
C ASP A 99 -6.55 -3.02 -17.79
N ALA A 100 -5.82 -2.31 -16.92
CA ALA A 100 -4.37 -2.47 -16.81
C ALA A 100 -3.93 -3.93 -16.56
N ALA A 101 -4.75 -4.72 -15.83
CA ALA A 101 -4.49 -6.14 -15.60
C ALA A 101 -4.49 -6.96 -16.91
N SER A 102 -5.28 -6.58 -17.92
CA SER A 102 -5.28 -7.26 -19.23
C SER A 102 -3.92 -7.14 -19.94
N GLY A 103 -3.26 -5.98 -19.80
CA GLY A 103 -1.90 -5.79 -20.34
C GLY A 103 -0.85 -6.62 -19.62
N VAL A 104 -0.99 -6.79 -18.30
CA VAL A 104 -0.09 -7.66 -17.53
C VAL A 104 -0.30 -9.14 -17.89
N MET A 105 -1.55 -9.55 -18.11
CA MET A 105 -1.83 -10.92 -18.61
C MET A 105 -1.13 -11.15 -19.94
N ARG A 106 -1.23 -10.24 -20.91
CA ARG A 106 -0.51 -10.33 -22.20
C ARG A 106 1.00 -10.43 -22.00
N TYR A 107 1.59 -9.60 -21.13
CA TYR A 107 3.03 -9.64 -20.83
C TYR A 107 3.48 -11.01 -20.31
N LEU A 108 2.69 -11.62 -19.41
CA LEU A 108 2.99 -12.93 -18.81
C LEU A 108 2.75 -14.08 -19.81
N GLU A 109 1.68 -14.02 -20.61
CA GLU A 109 1.36 -14.99 -21.64
C GLU A 109 2.48 -15.11 -22.68
N GLU A 110 2.99 -13.98 -23.19
CA GLU A 110 4.14 -13.91 -24.12
C GLU A 110 5.40 -14.60 -23.57
N ARG A 111 5.48 -14.80 -22.24
CA ARG A 111 6.59 -15.45 -21.53
C ARG A 111 6.26 -16.86 -21.06
N GLY A 112 5.10 -17.37 -21.43
CA GLY A 112 4.64 -18.69 -21.04
C GLY A 112 4.45 -18.84 -19.53
N ILE A 113 4.09 -17.75 -18.82
CA ILE A 113 3.85 -17.72 -17.37
C ILE A 113 2.34 -17.70 -17.12
N GLY A 114 1.85 -18.65 -16.29
CA GLY A 114 0.43 -18.73 -15.96
C GLY A 114 0.08 -20.05 -15.29
N TYR A 115 -1.17 -20.15 -14.87
CA TYR A 115 -1.78 -21.38 -14.39
C TYR A 115 -1.90 -22.39 -15.53
N GLU A 116 -1.34 -23.59 -15.33
CA GLU A 116 -1.32 -24.64 -16.33
C GLU A 116 -2.71 -25.23 -16.58
N THR A 117 -3.18 -25.19 -17.81
CA THR A 117 -4.38 -25.90 -18.26
C THR A 117 -4.00 -26.90 -19.37
N ARG A 118 -4.94 -27.70 -19.83
CA ARG A 118 -4.66 -28.69 -20.90
C ARG A 118 -4.31 -28.03 -22.24
N VAL A 119 -4.68 -26.77 -22.44
CA VAL A 119 -4.61 -26.10 -23.76
C VAL A 119 -3.76 -24.83 -23.75
N ALA A 120 -3.56 -24.21 -22.58
CA ALA A 120 -2.82 -22.96 -22.45
C ALA A 120 -2.34 -22.74 -21.01
N LYS A 121 -1.40 -21.81 -20.84
CA LYS A 121 -1.12 -21.21 -19.53
C LYS A 121 -1.90 -19.91 -19.39
N VAL A 122 -2.69 -19.80 -18.33
CA VAL A 122 -3.55 -18.64 -18.06
C VAL A 122 -2.94 -17.81 -16.94
N PRO A 123 -2.43 -16.60 -17.21
CA PRO A 123 -1.92 -15.72 -16.16
C PRO A 123 -3.03 -15.33 -15.18
N ILE A 124 -2.78 -15.45 -13.88
CA ILE A 124 -3.71 -15.04 -12.82
C ILE A 124 -3.23 -13.70 -12.28
N VAL A 125 -4.03 -12.65 -12.51
CA VAL A 125 -3.65 -11.25 -12.29
C VAL A 125 -4.78 -10.47 -11.62
N PRO A 126 -4.97 -10.65 -10.29
CA PRO A 126 -5.92 -9.84 -9.54
C PRO A 126 -5.49 -8.37 -9.51
N ALA A 127 -6.48 -7.47 -9.40
CA ALA A 127 -6.23 -6.03 -9.42
C ALA A 127 -7.15 -5.28 -8.47
N ALA A 128 -6.67 -4.10 -8.03
CA ALA A 128 -7.48 -3.09 -7.36
C ALA A 128 -7.14 -1.70 -7.91
N ILE A 129 -8.13 -0.80 -7.85
CA ILE A 129 -7.99 0.58 -8.33
C ILE A 129 -8.24 1.60 -7.22
N LEU A 130 -7.68 2.78 -7.42
CA LEU A 130 -8.06 3.99 -6.67
C LEU A 130 -8.72 5.02 -7.59
N PHE A 131 -9.50 5.91 -6.99
CA PHE A 131 -10.17 6.99 -7.71
C PHE A 131 -9.27 8.24 -7.72
N ASP A 132 -8.66 8.53 -8.87
CA ASP A 132 -7.87 9.75 -9.10
C ASP A 132 -8.44 10.62 -10.23
N LEU A 133 -9.68 10.37 -10.67
CA LEU A 133 -10.29 11.08 -11.80
C LEU A 133 -10.46 12.59 -11.54
N GLY A 134 -10.46 13.03 -10.29
CA GLY A 134 -10.51 14.44 -9.91
C GLY A 134 -9.20 15.20 -10.14
N VAL A 135 -8.10 14.52 -10.52
CA VAL A 135 -6.78 15.13 -10.73
C VAL A 135 -6.47 15.14 -12.23
N GLY A 136 -6.56 16.31 -12.87
CA GLY A 136 -6.38 16.47 -14.32
C GLY A 136 -7.60 16.02 -15.15
N ASP A 137 -7.38 15.64 -16.42
CA ASP A 137 -8.48 15.24 -17.35
C ASP A 137 -8.92 13.79 -17.07
N ALA A 138 -10.13 13.62 -16.57
CA ALA A 138 -10.73 12.32 -16.23
C ALA A 138 -10.87 11.35 -17.43
N ARG A 139 -10.75 11.82 -18.68
CA ARG A 139 -10.80 10.98 -19.88
C ARG A 139 -9.50 10.24 -20.15
N ILE A 140 -8.38 10.71 -19.56
CA ILE A 140 -7.06 10.06 -19.64
C ILE A 140 -6.95 9.09 -18.47
N ARG A 141 -6.85 7.78 -18.78
CA ARG A 141 -6.93 6.72 -17.77
C ARG A 141 -5.96 5.59 -18.10
N PRO A 142 -5.43 4.90 -17.07
CA PRO A 142 -4.67 3.68 -17.30
C PRO A 142 -5.52 2.62 -18.01
N ALA A 143 -4.96 2.02 -19.05
CA ALA A 143 -5.55 0.93 -19.83
C ALA A 143 -4.56 -0.24 -19.93
N ALA A 144 -4.84 -1.24 -20.75
CA ALA A 144 -3.98 -2.43 -20.91
C ALA A 144 -2.51 -2.09 -21.20
N ASP A 145 -2.23 -1.07 -22.01
CA ASP A 145 -0.85 -0.66 -22.31
C ASP A 145 -0.10 -0.14 -21.06
N CYS A 146 -0.79 0.52 -20.12
CA CYS A 146 -0.21 0.92 -18.84
C CYS A 146 0.32 -0.32 -18.08
N GLY A 147 -0.52 -1.35 -17.93
CA GLY A 147 -0.14 -2.58 -17.24
C GLY A 147 1.01 -3.32 -17.93
N TYR A 148 0.98 -3.41 -19.25
CA TYR A 148 2.04 -4.03 -20.03
C TYR A 148 3.38 -3.33 -19.83
N ARG A 149 3.42 -1.99 -19.93
CA ARG A 149 4.63 -1.19 -19.74
C ARG A 149 5.14 -1.25 -18.30
N ALA A 150 4.25 -1.23 -17.30
CA ALA A 150 4.63 -1.39 -15.91
C ALA A 150 5.23 -2.78 -15.64
N ALA A 151 4.65 -3.86 -16.20
CA ALA A 151 5.21 -5.21 -16.11
C ALA A 151 6.58 -5.31 -16.80
N GLN A 152 6.74 -4.65 -17.94
CA GLN A 152 8.00 -4.58 -18.68
C GLN A 152 9.11 -3.84 -17.91
N ALA A 153 8.75 -2.81 -17.14
CA ALA A 153 9.66 -2.03 -16.30
C ALA A 153 9.96 -2.69 -14.94
N ALA A 154 9.31 -3.82 -14.62
CA ALA A 154 9.44 -4.44 -13.31
C ALA A 154 10.83 -5.01 -13.05
N SER A 155 11.37 -4.69 -11.88
CA SER A 155 12.69 -5.14 -11.43
C SER A 155 12.66 -5.60 -9.97
N ALA A 156 13.67 -6.35 -9.55
CA ALA A 156 13.91 -6.73 -8.17
C ALA A 156 14.76 -5.70 -7.40
N GLY A 157 15.06 -4.56 -8.02
CA GLY A 157 15.77 -3.44 -7.38
C GLY A 157 14.90 -2.68 -6.38
N PRO A 158 15.43 -1.59 -5.78
CA PRO A 158 14.68 -0.75 -4.86
C PRO A 158 13.37 -0.25 -5.47
N VAL A 159 12.31 -0.26 -4.67
CA VAL A 159 10.99 0.23 -5.11
C VAL A 159 11.01 1.76 -5.17
N ALA A 160 10.63 2.32 -6.32
CA ALA A 160 10.43 3.77 -6.43
C ALA A 160 9.14 4.18 -5.69
N GLU A 161 9.18 5.33 -5.01
CA GLU A 161 8.12 5.84 -4.15
C GLU A 161 7.66 7.25 -4.59
N GLY A 162 6.59 7.75 -3.98
CA GLY A 162 6.04 9.07 -4.25
C GLY A 162 5.06 9.10 -5.43
N ASP A 163 5.19 10.11 -6.28
CA ASP A 163 4.21 10.45 -7.33
C ASP A 163 4.40 9.60 -8.60
N ILE A 164 4.37 8.28 -8.44
CA ILE A 164 4.66 7.33 -9.51
C ILE A 164 3.57 6.25 -9.60
N GLY A 165 3.38 5.68 -10.79
CA GLY A 165 2.48 4.56 -11.04
C GLY A 165 1.06 4.83 -10.52
N ALA A 166 0.49 3.89 -9.78
CA ALA A 166 -0.84 4.02 -9.18
C ALA A 166 -0.95 5.20 -8.19
N GLY A 167 0.17 5.66 -7.62
CA GLY A 167 0.21 6.79 -6.68
C GLY A 167 0.29 8.17 -7.35
N ALA A 168 0.48 8.24 -8.67
CA ALA A 168 0.73 9.51 -9.37
C ALA A 168 -0.41 10.53 -9.19
N GLY A 169 -1.67 10.10 -9.18
CA GLY A 169 -2.85 10.95 -8.95
C GLY A 169 -3.42 10.90 -7.53
N ALA A 170 -2.78 10.20 -6.61
CA ALA A 170 -3.31 9.95 -5.27
C ALA A 170 -3.27 11.18 -4.36
N THR A 171 -4.34 11.39 -3.58
CA THR A 171 -4.50 12.52 -2.64
C THR A 171 -5.08 12.05 -1.31
N VAL A 172 -4.84 12.80 -0.23
CA VAL A 172 -5.28 12.47 1.13
C VAL A 172 -5.87 13.69 1.84
N GLY A 173 -6.58 13.47 2.96
CA GLY A 173 -7.18 14.56 3.72
C GLY A 173 -8.35 15.22 3.02
N LYS A 174 -9.21 14.44 2.36
CA LYS A 174 -10.34 14.92 1.57
C LYS A 174 -11.61 15.19 2.38
N LEU A 175 -11.59 15.01 3.70
CA LEU A 175 -12.76 15.16 4.58
C LEU A 175 -13.51 16.48 4.33
N MET A 176 -12.79 17.58 4.13
CA MET A 176 -13.36 18.90 3.86
C MET A 176 -13.38 19.26 2.36
N GLY A 177 -13.33 18.25 1.50
CA GLY A 177 -13.35 18.39 0.05
C GLY A 177 -11.96 18.52 -0.60
N PRO A 178 -11.86 18.33 -1.92
CA PRO A 178 -10.59 18.19 -2.64
C PRO A 178 -9.71 19.45 -2.59
N LYS A 179 -10.28 20.64 -2.45
CA LYS A 179 -9.52 21.90 -2.35
C LYS A 179 -8.65 22.00 -1.09
N ARG A 180 -8.96 21.22 -0.05
CA ARG A 180 -8.19 21.19 1.21
C ARG A 180 -7.32 19.94 1.34
N ALA A 181 -7.35 19.06 0.35
CA ALA A 181 -6.57 17.85 0.30
C ALA A 181 -5.08 18.11 0.04
N MET A 182 -4.26 17.10 0.29
CA MET A 182 -2.83 17.09 0.02
C MET A 182 -2.46 15.94 -0.91
N LYS A 183 -1.30 16.04 -1.55
CA LYS A 183 -0.74 14.97 -2.37
C LYS A 183 -0.21 13.84 -1.49
N ALA A 184 -0.46 12.62 -1.93
CA ALA A 184 0.21 11.41 -1.45
C ALA A 184 0.69 10.59 -2.66
N GLY A 185 1.07 9.33 -2.48
CA GLY A 185 1.68 8.57 -3.57
C GLY A 185 1.78 7.09 -3.30
N ILE A 186 2.87 6.49 -3.78
CA ILE A 186 3.32 5.13 -3.45
C ILE A 186 4.29 5.21 -2.27
N GLY A 187 4.15 4.27 -1.35
CA GLY A 187 5.15 4.00 -0.32
C GLY A 187 5.41 2.51 -0.19
N SER A 188 6.60 2.17 0.25
CA SER A 188 7.01 0.78 0.44
C SER A 188 7.93 0.65 1.66
N ALA A 189 7.76 -0.41 2.44
CA ALA A 189 8.59 -0.69 3.61
C ALA A 189 8.82 -2.20 3.76
N ALA A 190 9.88 -2.58 4.46
CA ALA A 190 10.21 -3.98 4.71
C ALA A 190 10.91 -4.14 6.05
N VAL A 191 10.72 -5.29 6.66
CA VAL A 191 11.47 -5.77 7.82
C VAL A 191 12.04 -7.15 7.52
N THR A 192 13.29 -7.35 7.92
CA THR A 192 13.96 -8.65 7.84
C THR A 192 14.37 -9.06 9.24
N LEU A 193 13.94 -10.22 9.68
CA LEU A 193 14.31 -10.80 10.96
C LEU A 193 15.64 -11.57 10.88
N PRO A 194 16.30 -11.83 12.03
CA PRO A 194 17.59 -12.54 12.06
C PRO A 194 17.55 -13.98 11.50
N ASP A 195 16.39 -14.63 11.52
CA ASP A 195 16.15 -15.96 10.95
C ASP A 195 15.93 -15.95 9.42
N GLY A 196 15.96 -14.75 8.82
CA GLY A 196 15.76 -14.56 7.38
C GLY A 196 14.29 -14.38 6.97
N LEU A 197 13.34 -14.34 7.91
CA LEU A 197 11.97 -13.97 7.61
C LEU A 197 11.91 -12.53 7.11
N VAL A 198 11.28 -12.31 5.96
CA VAL A 198 11.02 -10.99 5.39
C VAL A 198 9.52 -10.76 5.33
N VAL A 199 9.09 -9.61 5.84
CA VAL A 199 7.73 -9.08 5.64
C VAL A 199 7.83 -7.68 5.06
N ALA A 200 7.11 -7.40 3.98
CA ALA A 200 7.21 -6.12 3.27
C ALA A 200 5.85 -5.67 2.76
N ALA A 201 5.69 -4.37 2.56
CA ALA A 201 4.47 -3.77 2.02
C ALA A 201 4.78 -2.76 0.91
N LEU A 202 3.80 -2.60 0.01
CA LEU A 202 3.72 -1.53 -0.98
C LEU A 202 2.28 -1.03 -1.00
N VAL A 203 2.07 0.28 -1.00
CA VAL A 203 0.74 0.87 -0.91
C VAL A 203 0.62 2.13 -1.76
N ALA A 204 -0.52 2.30 -2.42
CA ALA A 204 -0.94 3.55 -3.06
C ALA A 204 -2.03 4.19 -2.19
N VAL A 205 -1.79 5.41 -1.69
CA VAL A 205 -2.60 6.04 -0.63
C VAL A 205 -3.42 7.18 -1.17
N ASN A 206 -4.75 6.96 -1.30
CA ASN A 206 -5.72 7.95 -1.80
C ASN A 206 -6.91 8.11 -0.83
N ALA A 207 -6.64 8.24 0.46
CA ALA A 207 -7.61 8.20 1.56
C ALA A 207 -8.47 9.48 1.70
N VAL A 208 -9.67 9.33 2.26
CA VAL A 208 -10.43 10.48 2.77
C VAL A 208 -9.77 11.05 4.02
N GLY A 209 -9.21 10.21 4.85
CA GLY A 209 -8.56 10.56 6.12
C GLY A 209 -7.19 11.21 5.97
N ASP A 210 -6.70 11.68 7.09
CA ASP A 210 -5.34 12.19 7.26
C ASP A 210 -4.36 11.04 7.47
N ILE A 211 -3.12 11.23 7.04
CA ILE A 211 -2.03 10.32 7.32
C ILE A 211 -1.41 10.69 8.66
N ILE A 212 -1.39 9.73 9.57
CA ILE A 212 -0.89 9.84 10.94
C ILE A 212 0.41 9.06 11.05
N ASP A 213 1.42 9.66 11.65
CA ASP A 213 2.62 8.94 12.05
C ASP A 213 2.32 8.16 13.34
N PRO A 214 2.32 6.82 13.33
CA PRO A 214 1.98 6.03 14.52
C PRO A 214 2.95 6.22 15.69
N ALA A 215 4.21 6.58 15.42
CA ALA A 215 5.22 6.78 16.45
C ALA A 215 5.00 8.07 17.27
N THR A 216 4.44 9.12 16.62
CA THR A 216 4.25 10.43 17.25
C THR A 216 2.79 10.81 17.45
N GLY A 217 1.86 10.15 16.75
CA GLY A 217 0.43 10.50 16.71
C GLY A 217 0.12 11.78 15.93
N GLN A 218 1.12 12.38 15.27
CA GLN A 218 0.98 13.63 14.54
C GLN A 218 0.50 13.40 13.11
N VAL A 219 -0.23 14.38 12.56
CA VAL A 219 -0.64 14.38 11.15
C VAL A 219 0.57 14.70 10.27
N VAL A 220 0.87 13.82 9.34
CA VAL A 220 1.94 13.97 8.33
C VAL A 220 1.43 14.70 7.09
N ALA A 221 0.26 14.32 6.61
CA ALA A 221 -0.44 14.93 5.48
C ALA A 221 -1.94 14.74 5.68
N GLY A 222 -2.75 15.72 5.31
CA GLY A 222 -4.19 15.61 5.56
C GLY A 222 -4.97 16.87 5.22
N VAL A 223 -6.09 17.05 5.87
CA VAL A 223 -6.95 18.24 5.70
C VAL A 223 -6.18 19.49 6.09
N ARG A 224 -6.03 20.42 5.14
CA ARG A 224 -5.47 21.74 5.42
C ARG A 224 -6.48 22.66 6.08
N THR A 225 -5.99 23.64 6.85
CA THR A 225 -6.81 24.80 7.31
C THR A 225 -7.37 25.58 6.13
N GLU A 226 -8.34 26.46 6.36
CA GLU A 226 -8.98 27.24 5.27
C GLU A 226 -8.00 28.17 4.56
N ASP A 227 -7.03 28.70 5.28
CA ASP A 227 -5.94 29.52 4.72
C ASP A 227 -4.86 28.69 4.03
N GLY A 228 -4.96 27.35 4.08
CA GLY A 228 -4.04 26.40 3.44
C GLY A 228 -2.66 26.30 4.08
N LYS A 229 -2.39 26.97 5.20
CA LYS A 229 -1.05 27.10 5.79
C LYS A 229 -0.68 26.04 6.81
N SER A 230 -1.67 25.32 7.35
CA SER A 230 -1.50 24.32 8.40
C SER A 230 -2.39 23.11 8.19
N LEU A 231 -2.20 22.08 9.00
CA LEU A 231 -3.05 20.90 9.04
C LEU A 231 -4.17 21.10 10.08
N ALA A 232 -5.39 20.71 9.73
CA ALA A 232 -6.58 20.92 10.56
C ALA A 232 -6.93 19.70 11.44
N ASP A 233 -6.31 18.54 11.19
CA ASP A 233 -6.56 17.25 11.84
C ASP A 233 -8.02 16.77 11.72
N ALA A 234 -8.25 15.83 10.82
CA ALA A 234 -9.57 15.24 10.55
C ALA A 234 -10.24 14.67 11.81
N ARG A 235 -9.46 14.15 12.77
CA ARG A 235 -9.95 13.62 14.05
C ARG A 235 -10.60 14.73 14.89
N SER A 236 -9.96 15.88 14.94
CA SER A 236 -10.46 17.06 15.67
C SER A 236 -11.70 17.65 14.97
N LEU A 237 -11.69 17.73 13.63
CA LEU A 237 -12.83 18.20 12.85
C LEU A 237 -14.07 17.33 13.08
N LEU A 238 -13.93 16.03 13.02
CA LEU A 238 -15.04 15.09 13.25
C LEU A 238 -15.59 15.21 14.68
N ARG A 239 -14.73 15.32 15.69
CA ARG A 239 -15.16 15.52 17.10
C ARG A 239 -15.85 16.85 17.32
N SER A 240 -15.54 17.89 16.54
CA SER A 240 -16.24 19.18 16.58
C SER A 240 -17.55 19.19 15.79
N GLY A 241 -17.97 18.04 15.21
CA GLY A 241 -19.22 17.93 14.47
C GLY A 241 -19.14 18.30 12.99
N ALA A 242 -17.93 18.43 12.43
CA ALA A 242 -17.76 18.66 11.00
C ALA A 242 -18.33 17.47 10.18
N ARG A 243 -19.09 17.79 9.14
CA ARG A 243 -19.62 16.80 8.20
C ARG A 243 -18.67 16.61 7.03
N SER A 244 -18.50 15.36 6.59
CA SER A 244 -17.69 15.06 5.40
C SER A 244 -18.26 15.78 4.16
N ARG A 245 -17.34 16.32 3.36
CA ARG A 245 -17.60 16.88 2.03
C ARG A 245 -16.88 16.06 0.94
N ALA A 246 -16.31 14.92 1.32
CA ALA A 246 -15.71 13.97 0.37
C ALA A 246 -16.82 13.32 -0.46
N GLY A 247 -16.56 13.07 -1.74
CA GLY A 247 -17.45 12.33 -2.62
C GLY A 247 -17.57 10.86 -2.19
N GLY A 248 -18.74 10.26 -2.36
CA GLY A 248 -18.94 8.84 -2.12
C GLY A 248 -18.24 8.00 -3.18
N GLY A 249 -17.43 7.01 -2.77
CA GLY A 249 -16.71 6.13 -3.70
C GLY A 249 -15.50 6.75 -4.42
N GLU A 250 -15.02 7.90 -3.94
CA GLU A 250 -13.90 8.65 -4.55
C GLU A 250 -12.59 8.50 -3.76
N ASN A 251 -12.56 7.60 -2.78
CA ASN A 251 -11.41 7.43 -1.89
C ASN A 251 -11.04 5.96 -1.82
N THR A 252 -9.76 5.66 -1.74
CA THR A 252 -9.31 4.26 -1.75
C THR A 252 -7.84 4.19 -1.41
N THR A 253 -7.47 3.34 -0.47
CA THR A 253 -6.08 2.94 -0.29
C THR A 253 -5.94 1.47 -0.68
N ILE A 254 -5.02 1.18 -1.60
CA ILE A 254 -4.81 -0.16 -2.12
C ILE A 254 -3.37 -0.60 -1.88
N GLY A 255 -3.18 -1.81 -1.35
CA GLY A 255 -1.85 -2.27 -0.96
C GLY A 255 -1.59 -3.74 -1.27
N VAL A 256 -0.31 -4.07 -1.26
CA VAL A 256 0.22 -5.43 -1.28
C VAL A 256 1.10 -5.60 -0.06
N VAL A 257 0.87 -6.64 0.73
CA VAL A 257 1.78 -7.12 1.76
C VAL A 257 2.36 -8.46 1.33
N ALA A 258 3.65 -8.69 1.55
CA ALA A 258 4.30 -9.90 1.08
C ALA A 258 5.25 -10.47 2.12
N THR A 259 5.48 -11.80 2.03
CA THR A 259 6.47 -12.53 2.83
C THR A 259 7.16 -13.60 2.00
N ASN A 260 8.40 -13.93 2.39
CA ASN A 260 9.12 -15.08 1.86
C ASN A 260 8.75 -16.40 2.56
N ALA A 261 7.96 -16.36 3.63
CA ALA A 261 7.47 -17.56 4.32
C ALA A 261 6.53 -18.39 3.43
N ARG A 262 6.40 -19.67 3.73
CA ARG A 262 5.43 -20.55 3.08
C ARG A 262 4.09 -20.46 3.80
N LEU A 263 3.07 -19.96 3.11
CA LEU A 263 1.71 -19.84 3.63
C LEU A 263 0.71 -20.65 2.81
N THR A 264 -0.37 -21.08 3.44
CA THR A 264 -1.60 -21.49 2.76
C THR A 264 -2.41 -20.27 2.33
N LYS A 265 -3.39 -20.43 1.43
CA LYS A 265 -4.32 -19.34 1.05
C LYS A 265 -5.05 -18.76 2.25
N ALA A 266 -5.48 -19.60 3.22
CA ALA A 266 -6.14 -19.14 4.44
C ALA A 266 -5.21 -18.26 5.29
N GLN A 267 -3.94 -18.64 5.43
CA GLN A 267 -2.94 -17.86 6.14
C GLN A 267 -2.60 -16.56 5.40
N ALA A 268 -2.50 -16.59 4.07
CA ALA A 268 -2.30 -15.38 3.26
C ALA A 268 -3.49 -14.42 3.39
N LYS A 269 -4.74 -14.92 3.35
CA LYS A 269 -5.94 -14.11 3.63
C LYS A 269 -5.87 -13.49 5.03
N ARG A 270 -5.45 -14.27 6.05
CA ARG A 270 -5.29 -13.76 7.42
C ARG A 270 -4.22 -12.68 7.52
N MET A 271 -3.09 -12.82 6.81
CA MET A 271 -2.05 -11.79 6.72
C MET A 271 -2.62 -10.50 6.10
N ALA A 272 -3.41 -10.58 5.02
CA ALA A 272 -4.09 -9.42 4.43
C ALA A 272 -5.02 -8.72 5.43
N GLN A 273 -5.79 -9.50 6.22
CA GLN A 273 -6.67 -8.97 7.27
C GLN A 273 -5.90 -8.22 8.35
N MET A 274 -4.77 -8.77 8.82
CA MET A 274 -3.93 -8.12 9.84
C MET A 274 -3.21 -6.89 9.30
N ALA A 275 -2.82 -6.87 8.02
CA ALA A 275 -2.21 -5.70 7.40
C ALA A 275 -3.13 -4.47 7.38
N HIS A 276 -4.46 -4.64 7.37
CA HIS A 276 -5.42 -3.54 7.52
C HIS A 276 -5.33 -2.81 8.87
N ASP A 277 -4.77 -3.45 9.91
CA ASP A 277 -4.50 -2.75 11.17
C ASP A 277 -3.44 -1.65 10.97
N GLY A 278 -2.56 -1.79 9.97
CA GLY A 278 -1.64 -0.73 9.53
C GLY A 278 -2.38 0.48 8.96
N PHE A 279 -3.48 0.27 8.20
CA PHE A 279 -4.34 1.37 7.75
C PHE A 279 -4.95 2.12 8.94
N ALA A 280 -5.52 1.39 9.91
CA ALA A 280 -6.13 1.99 11.10
C ALA A 280 -5.12 2.72 11.99
N ARG A 281 -3.84 2.35 11.96
CA ARG A 281 -2.77 3.04 12.70
C ARG A 281 -2.29 4.31 12.00
N ALA A 282 -2.30 4.34 10.66
CA ALA A 282 -1.68 5.40 9.88
C ALA A 282 -2.67 6.26 9.07
N ILE A 283 -3.97 5.94 9.05
CA ILE A 283 -5.01 6.71 8.35
C ILE A 283 -6.18 6.98 9.30
N ALA A 284 -6.59 8.23 9.44
CA ALA A 284 -7.70 8.62 10.30
C ALA A 284 -8.63 9.64 9.62
N PRO A 285 -9.92 9.24 9.34
CA PRO A 285 -10.49 7.89 9.42
C PRO A 285 -10.04 6.99 8.25
N ALA A 286 -10.04 5.66 8.48
CA ALA A 286 -9.86 4.63 7.45
C ALA A 286 -11.16 3.82 7.29
N HIS A 287 -11.28 3.07 6.18
CA HIS A 287 -12.38 2.14 5.91
C HIS A 287 -13.77 2.80 6.01
N THR A 288 -13.86 4.04 5.52
CA THR A 288 -15.14 4.77 5.54
C THR A 288 -16.10 4.21 4.48
N PRO A 289 -17.40 4.55 4.55
CA PRO A 289 -18.36 4.14 3.52
C PRO A 289 -18.01 4.59 2.09
N GLY A 290 -17.14 5.58 1.94
CA GLY A 290 -16.66 6.09 0.64
C GLY A 290 -15.32 5.55 0.20
N ASP A 291 -14.67 4.69 1.00
CA ASP A 291 -13.37 4.09 0.66
C ASP A 291 -13.53 2.73 -0.06
N GLY A 292 -12.58 2.40 -0.94
CA GLY A 292 -12.49 1.11 -1.60
C GLY A 292 -11.29 0.27 -1.12
N ASP A 293 -10.90 0.44 0.14
CA ASP A 293 -9.67 -0.09 0.74
C ASP A 293 -9.50 -1.60 0.55
N THR A 294 -8.39 -1.99 -0.06
CA THR A 294 -8.11 -3.38 -0.43
C THR A 294 -6.64 -3.71 -0.18
N VAL A 295 -6.38 -4.85 0.47
CA VAL A 295 -5.03 -5.38 0.66
C VAL A 295 -4.93 -6.78 0.07
N PHE A 296 -3.98 -6.97 -0.84
CA PHE A 296 -3.53 -8.28 -1.29
C PHE A 296 -2.36 -8.75 -0.43
N ALA A 297 -2.32 -10.05 -0.15
CA ALA A 297 -1.20 -10.71 0.52
C ALA A 297 -0.54 -11.70 -0.44
N LEU A 298 0.80 -11.71 -0.48
CA LEU A 298 1.60 -12.62 -1.31
C LEU A 298 2.60 -13.39 -0.43
N ALA A 299 2.71 -14.70 -0.65
CA ALA A 299 3.70 -15.55 -0.01
C ALA A 299 4.48 -16.31 -1.06
N THR A 300 5.81 -16.04 -1.17
CA THR A 300 6.66 -16.67 -2.19
C THR A 300 7.16 -18.04 -1.77
N GLY A 301 7.14 -18.38 -0.46
CA GLY A 301 7.53 -19.67 0.07
C GLY A 301 9.01 -20.00 -0.10
N THR A 302 9.87 -19.00 -0.27
CA THR A 302 11.32 -19.19 -0.49
C THR A 302 12.09 -19.41 0.81
N LEU A 303 11.52 -19.03 1.97
CA LEU A 303 12.08 -19.33 3.29
C LEU A 303 11.66 -20.75 3.71
N ALA A 304 12.61 -21.55 4.15
CA ALA A 304 12.35 -22.89 4.70
C ALA A 304 11.85 -22.79 6.16
N GLY A 305 11.05 -23.76 6.59
CA GLY A 305 10.54 -23.86 7.95
C GLY A 305 9.04 -23.56 8.05
N GLU A 306 8.52 -23.63 9.28
CA GLU A 306 7.14 -23.29 9.58
C GLU A 306 6.96 -21.77 9.72
N ALA A 307 5.84 -21.27 9.22
CA ALA A 307 5.50 -19.85 9.30
C ALA A 307 4.91 -19.50 10.68
N ASP A 308 5.53 -18.57 11.39
CA ASP A 308 4.90 -17.91 12.54
C ASP A 308 3.91 -16.86 12.05
N LEU A 309 2.65 -17.25 11.92
CA LEU A 309 1.59 -16.36 11.42
C LEU A 309 1.33 -15.16 12.34
N LEU A 310 1.57 -15.30 13.66
CA LEU A 310 1.44 -14.19 14.61
C LEU A 310 2.49 -13.11 14.30
N ALA A 311 3.76 -13.51 14.21
CA ALA A 311 4.85 -12.58 13.87
C ALA A 311 4.64 -11.96 12.49
N ILE A 312 4.35 -12.77 11.48
CA ILE A 312 4.09 -12.31 10.10
C ILE A 312 2.95 -11.28 10.07
N GLY A 313 1.84 -11.56 10.75
CA GLY A 313 0.68 -10.67 10.75
C GLY A 313 0.91 -9.37 11.51
N ALA A 314 1.62 -9.40 12.64
CA ALA A 314 1.99 -8.21 13.40
C ALA A 314 2.93 -7.31 12.57
N LEU A 315 3.97 -7.90 11.98
CA LEU A 315 4.91 -7.19 11.13
C LEU A 315 4.24 -6.66 9.84
N ALA A 316 3.26 -7.39 9.29
CA ALA A 316 2.48 -6.93 8.14
C ALA A 316 1.74 -5.61 8.44
N ALA A 317 1.16 -5.47 9.64
CA ALA A 317 0.55 -4.22 10.08
C ALA A 317 1.59 -3.10 10.26
N ASP A 318 2.76 -3.42 10.81
CA ASP A 318 3.83 -2.44 11.05
C ASP A 318 4.41 -1.89 9.74
N VAL A 319 4.83 -2.77 8.82
CA VAL A 319 5.38 -2.34 7.51
C VAL A 319 4.32 -1.65 6.64
N MET A 320 3.04 -2.03 6.76
CA MET A 320 1.95 -1.34 6.05
C MET A 320 1.76 0.08 6.58
N ALA A 321 1.77 0.29 7.89
CA ALA A 321 1.67 1.62 8.49
C ALA A 321 2.87 2.50 8.09
N GLU A 322 4.08 1.94 8.10
CA GLU A 322 5.29 2.64 7.65
C GLU A 322 5.19 3.02 6.16
N ALA A 323 4.80 2.09 5.29
CA ALA A 323 4.63 2.35 3.87
C ALA A 323 3.61 3.46 3.60
N ILE A 324 2.51 3.54 4.36
CA ILE A 324 1.52 4.61 4.26
C ILE A 324 2.13 5.98 4.61
N VAL A 325 2.89 6.06 5.68
CA VAL A 325 3.59 7.30 6.08
C VAL A 325 4.61 7.70 5.01
N ARG A 326 5.37 6.75 4.48
CA ARG A 326 6.33 6.98 3.39
C ARG A 326 5.65 7.50 2.12
N ALA A 327 4.49 6.95 1.74
CA ALA A 327 3.72 7.42 0.58
C ALA A 327 3.40 8.92 0.65
N ALA A 328 3.10 9.45 1.84
CA ALA A 328 2.88 10.87 2.04
C ALA A 328 4.19 11.68 2.04
N ARG A 329 5.24 11.18 2.72
CA ARG A 329 6.54 11.88 2.86
C ARG A 329 7.31 11.96 1.55
N GLN A 330 7.23 10.93 0.70
CA GLN A 330 7.97 10.83 -0.56
C GLN A 330 7.29 11.59 -1.72
N SER A 331 6.04 12.00 -1.56
CA SER A 331 5.35 12.81 -2.57
C SER A 331 6.02 14.17 -2.76
N ALA A 332 6.14 14.58 -4.02
CA ALA A 332 6.67 15.90 -4.41
C ALA A 332 5.60 17.00 -4.41
N GLY A 333 4.32 16.62 -4.48
CA GLY A 333 3.19 17.55 -4.62
C GLY A 333 2.83 17.84 -6.08
N LEU A 334 1.66 18.45 -6.24
CA LEU A 334 1.15 19.00 -7.51
C LEU A 334 0.70 20.46 -7.24
N PRO A 335 0.50 21.29 -8.27
CA PRO A 335 0.15 22.72 -8.09
C PRO A 335 -1.00 22.95 -7.10
N ASP A 336 -2.08 22.17 -7.19
CA ASP A 336 -3.27 22.31 -6.33
C ASP A 336 -3.24 21.42 -5.07
N TRP A 337 -2.29 20.48 -4.99
CA TRP A 337 -2.15 19.52 -3.90
C TRP A 337 -0.71 19.53 -3.37
N PRO A 338 -0.42 20.34 -2.33
CA PRO A 338 0.92 20.43 -1.77
C PRO A 338 1.35 19.09 -1.15
N ALA A 339 2.66 18.86 -1.15
CA ALA A 339 3.28 17.72 -0.46
C ALA A 339 3.33 17.94 1.06
N ALA A 340 3.49 16.85 1.83
CA ALA A 340 3.70 16.91 3.28
C ALA A 340 4.84 17.87 3.66
N ARG A 341 5.99 17.78 2.98
CA ARG A 341 7.16 18.62 3.20
C ARG A 341 6.94 20.11 2.97
N SER A 342 5.89 20.51 2.24
CA SER A 342 5.59 21.91 1.96
C SER A 342 4.92 22.63 3.13
N LEU A 343 4.36 21.88 4.10
CA LEU A 343 3.65 22.41 5.27
C LEU A 343 4.38 22.16 6.60
N VAL A 344 5.46 21.39 6.58
CA VAL A 344 6.32 21.24 7.77
C VAL A 344 7.18 22.49 7.87
N PRO A 345 7.14 23.25 8.98
CA PRO A 345 8.07 24.34 9.19
C PRO A 345 9.50 23.77 9.11
N ALA A 346 10.38 24.44 8.35
CA ALA A 346 11.80 24.11 8.40
C ALA A 346 12.23 24.15 9.88
N VAL A 347 12.73 23.02 10.37
CA VAL A 347 13.32 22.96 11.71
C VAL A 347 14.46 23.98 11.73
N ARG A 348 14.30 25.05 12.50
CA ARG A 348 15.31 26.08 12.71
C ARG A 348 16.39 25.55 13.64
#